data_3d7a4ced4c91da21e1101e8df7516040
#
_entry.id   3d7a4ced4c91da21e1101e8df7516040
#
_cell.length_a   1.000
_cell.length_b   1.000
_cell.length_c   1.000
_cell.angle_alpha   90.00
_cell.angle_beta   90.00
_cell.angle_gamma   90.00
#
_symmetry.space_group_name_H-M   'P 1'
#
loop_
_entity.id
_entity.type
_entity.pdbx_description
1 polymer ?
#
loop_
_entity_poly.entity_id
_entity_poly.type
_entity_poly.pdbx_seq_one_letter_code
_entity_poly.pdbx_strand_id
1 'polypeptide(L)'
;ANQGDHYLELGEMDKALEEYKLSAKYYPEIPELQFWTAVTLVTAGNLDIALPIFADVFSRSPKLKELIPRLIPSGFFPDDNEILQRVMNL
;
A
#
# COMPACT_ATOMS: atom_id res chain seq x y z
N ALA A 1 -0.76 -23.53 13.17
CA ALA A 1 -0.45 -22.95 11.85
C ALA A 1 -1.00 -21.54 11.75
N ASN A 2 -2.22 -21.31 12.19
CA ASN A 2 -2.87 -20.02 12.02
C ASN A 2 -2.23 -18.91 12.87
N GLN A 3 -1.76 -19.26 14.09
CA GLN A 3 -1.11 -18.26 14.94
C GLN A 3 0.23 -17.81 14.35
N GLY A 4 0.98 -18.72 13.77
CA GLY A 4 2.23 -18.38 13.12
C GLY A 4 2.04 -17.41 11.96
N ASP A 5 1.06 -17.69 11.13
CA ASP A 5 0.73 -16.81 10.01
C ASP A 5 0.28 -15.43 10.48
N HIS A 6 -0.51 -15.39 11.54
CA HIS A 6 -0.98 -14.14 12.13
C HIS A 6 0.18 -13.27 12.61
N TYR A 7 1.14 -13.86 13.30
CA TYR A 7 2.31 -13.12 13.78
C TYR A 7 3.18 -12.61 12.63
N LEU A 8 3.31 -13.40 11.55
CA LEU A 8 4.04 -12.96 10.37
C LEU A 8 3.38 -11.75 9.72
N GLU A 9 2.05 -11.77 9.62
CA GLU A 9 1.30 -10.63 9.06
C GLU A 9 1.50 -9.37 9.88
N LEU A 10 1.46 -9.47 11.21
CA LEU A 10 1.69 -8.33 12.09
C LEU A 10 3.11 -7.81 11.96
N GLY A 11 4.09 -8.69 11.84
CA GLY A 11 5.48 -8.30 11.63
C GLY A 11 5.69 -7.58 10.32
N GLU A 12 5.06 -8.05 9.25
CA GLU A 12 5.12 -7.39 7.95
C GLU A 12 4.47 -6.02 7.97
N MET A 13 3.35 -5.88 8.67
CA MET A 13 2.66 -4.61 8.82
C MET A 13 3.53 -3.60 9.55
N ASP A 14 4.16 -4.01 10.66
CA ASP A 14 5.04 -3.13 11.42
C ASP A 14 6.24 -2.68 10.59
N LYS A 15 6.84 -3.59 9.82
CA LYS A 15 7.93 -3.26 8.91
C LYS A 15 7.49 -2.26 7.84
N ALA A 16 6.34 -2.49 7.23
CA ALA A 16 5.84 -1.60 6.19
C ALA A 16 5.57 -0.20 6.74
N LEU A 17 4.98 -0.10 7.93
CA LEU A 17 4.73 1.20 8.56
C LEU A 17 6.04 1.90 8.91
N GLU A 18 7.05 1.16 9.38
CA GLU A 18 8.35 1.72 9.68
C GLU A 18 9.02 2.25 8.42
N GLU A 19 8.99 1.48 7.33
CA GLU A 19 9.52 1.90 6.04
C GLU A 19 8.80 3.15 5.52
N TYR A 20 7.47 3.20 5.69
CA TYR A 20 6.70 4.37 5.30
C TYR A 20 7.16 5.61 6.06
N LYS A 21 7.30 5.50 7.38
CA LYS A 21 7.75 6.62 8.22
C LYS A 21 9.14 7.08 7.83
N LEU A 22 10.05 6.14 7.57
CA LEU A 22 11.40 6.48 7.16
C LEU A 22 11.42 7.15 5.79
N SER A 23 10.68 6.62 4.83
CA SER A 23 10.63 7.21 3.48
C SER A 23 10.00 8.59 3.50
N ALA A 24 8.94 8.79 4.31
CA ALA A 24 8.32 10.11 4.43
C ALA A 24 9.24 11.13 5.09
N LYS A 25 10.11 10.68 5.99
CA LYS A 25 11.05 11.54 6.69
C LYS A 25 12.26 11.92 5.82
N TYR A 26 12.85 10.93 5.13
CA TYR A 26 14.09 11.12 4.39
C TYR A 26 13.89 11.40 2.90
N TYR A 27 12.77 10.93 2.33
CA TYR A 27 12.50 11.06 0.90
C TYR A 27 11.06 11.53 0.65
N PRO A 28 10.65 12.69 1.24
CA PRO A 28 9.26 13.14 1.08
C PRO A 28 8.92 13.53 -0.37
N GLU A 29 9.93 13.80 -1.19
CA GLU A 29 9.74 14.16 -2.59
C GLU A 29 9.64 12.95 -3.52
N ILE A 30 9.75 11.72 -3.00
CA ILE A 30 9.65 10.49 -3.80
C ILE A 30 8.41 9.72 -3.37
N PRO A 31 7.21 10.10 -3.86
CA PRO A 31 5.98 9.44 -3.44
C PRO A 31 5.91 7.96 -3.85
N GLU A 32 6.70 7.53 -4.82
CA GLU A 32 6.75 6.12 -5.23
C GLU A 32 7.15 5.19 -4.08
N LEU A 33 7.99 5.65 -3.17
CA LEU A 33 8.39 4.84 -2.01
C LEU A 33 7.21 4.58 -1.09
N GLN A 34 6.41 5.61 -0.80
CA GLN A 34 5.21 5.46 0.01
C GLN A 34 4.14 4.65 -0.72
N PHE A 35 4.07 4.81 -2.04
CA PHE A 35 3.14 4.05 -2.87
C PHE A 35 3.37 2.54 -2.73
N TRP A 36 4.61 2.08 -2.87
CA TRP A 36 4.92 0.66 -2.74
C TRP A 36 4.68 0.13 -1.33
N THR A 37 4.92 0.94 -0.32
CA THR A 37 4.57 0.58 1.06
C THR A 37 3.07 0.35 1.20
N ALA A 38 2.25 1.23 0.64
CA ALA A 38 0.80 1.07 0.66
C ALA A 38 0.34 -0.18 -0.09
N VAL A 39 0.95 -0.47 -1.24
CA VAL A 39 0.67 -1.70 -2.00
C VAL A 39 0.97 -2.93 -1.15
N THR A 40 2.11 -2.94 -0.46
CA THR A 40 2.48 -4.03 0.43
C THR A 40 1.44 -4.22 1.54
N LEU A 41 0.96 -3.12 2.14
CA LEU A 41 -0.07 -3.19 3.18
C LEU A 41 -1.37 -3.77 2.65
N VAL A 42 -1.78 -3.41 1.43
CA VAL A 42 -2.99 -3.98 0.82
C VAL A 42 -2.83 -5.47 0.60
N THR A 43 -1.70 -5.91 0.07
CA THR A 43 -1.47 -7.35 -0.17
C THR A 43 -1.40 -8.15 1.13
N ALA A 44 -1.01 -7.50 2.23
CA ALA A 44 -1.00 -8.13 3.55
C ALA A 44 -2.38 -8.11 4.25
N GLY A 45 -3.40 -7.55 3.60
CA GLY A 45 -4.75 -7.50 4.15
C GLY A 45 -5.03 -6.28 5.03
N ASN A 46 -4.18 -5.25 4.98
CA ASN A 46 -4.30 -4.06 5.83
C ASN A 46 -4.78 -2.85 5.03
N LEU A 47 -5.88 -3.02 4.32
CA LEU A 47 -6.44 -1.98 3.46
C LEU A 47 -6.73 -0.68 4.22
N ASP A 48 -7.29 -0.78 5.42
CA ASP A 48 -7.68 0.40 6.21
C ASP A 48 -6.48 1.29 6.54
N ILE A 49 -5.31 0.69 6.73
CA ILE A 49 -4.08 1.43 6.99
C ILE A 49 -3.51 1.98 5.68
N ALA A 50 -3.65 1.24 4.61
CA ALA A 50 -3.11 1.64 3.29
C ALA A 50 -3.88 2.82 2.68
N LEU A 51 -5.19 2.92 2.91
CA LEU A 51 -6.02 3.94 2.28
C LEU A 51 -5.53 5.36 2.55
N PRO A 52 -5.26 5.79 3.80
CA PRO A 52 -4.74 7.14 4.02
C PRO A 52 -3.36 7.37 3.39
N ILE A 53 -2.55 6.33 3.29
CA ILE A 53 -1.25 6.43 2.62
C ILE A 53 -1.42 6.65 1.13
N PHE A 54 -2.33 5.91 0.49
CA PHE A 54 -2.66 6.12 -0.91
C PHE A 54 -3.22 7.52 -1.15
N ALA A 55 -4.09 8.00 -0.26
CA ALA A 55 -4.66 9.33 -0.41
C ALA A 55 -3.57 10.40 -0.42
N ASP A 56 -2.59 10.31 0.48
CA ASP A 56 -1.47 11.24 0.51
C ASP A 56 -0.61 11.13 -0.75
N VAL A 57 -0.30 9.91 -1.17
CA VAL A 57 0.52 9.65 -2.36
C VAL A 57 -0.17 10.20 -3.61
N PHE A 58 -1.45 9.96 -3.76
CA PHE A 58 -2.19 10.41 -4.94
C PHE A 58 -2.36 11.93 -4.98
N SER A 59 -2.39 12.59 -3.83
CA SER A 59 -2.42 14.05 -3.81
C SER A 59 -1.10 14.67 -4.27
N ARG A 60 0.01 13.95 -4.05
CA ARG A 60 1.34 14.38 -4.49
C ARG A 60 1.64 13.97 -5.91
N SER A 61 1.20 12.79 -6.31
CA SER A 61 1.47 12.23 -7.64
C SER A 61 0.25 11.47 -8.16
N PRO A 62 -0.71 12.17 -8.80
CA PRO A 62 -1.90 11.52 -9.34
C PRO A 62 -1.61 10.40 -10.35
N LYS A 63 -0.46 10.45 -11.00
CA LYS A 63 -0.07 9.44 -11.98
C LYS A 63 0.08 8.05 -11.36
N LEU A 64 0.42 7.96 -10.08
CA LEU A 64 0.56 6.68 -9.42
C LEU A 64 -0.77 5.95 -9.28
N LYS A 65 -1.88 6.67 -9.24
CA LYS A 65 -3.20 6.08 -9.22
C LYS A 65 -3.45 5.24 -10.48
N GLU A 66 -2.94 5.67 -11.61
CA GLU A 66 -3.10 4.98 -12.89
C GLU A 66 -2.32 3.66 -12.94
N LEU A 67 -1.32 3.48 -12.08
CA LEU A 67 -0.56 2.24 -12.01
C LEU A 67 -1.37 1.10 -11.37
N ILE A 68 -2.32 1.42 -10.50
CA ILE A 68 -3.05 0.41 -9.73
C ILE A 68 -3.67 -0.67 -10.63
N PRO A 69 -4.44 -0.34 -11.68
CA PRO A 69 -5.01 -1.38 -12.54
C PRO A 69 -3.96 -2.23 -13.25
N ARG A 70 -2.78 -1.68 -13.49
CA ARG A 70 -1.70 -2.40 -14.16
C ARG A 70 -0.99 -3.38 -13.24
N LEU A 71 -1.08 -3.17 -11.93
CA LEU A 71 -0.46 -4.06 -10.94
C LEU A 71 -1.25 -5.35 -10.76
N ILE A 72 -2.52 -5.36 -11.07
CA ILE A 72 -3.38 -6.52 -10.89
C ILE A 72 -2.91 -7.70 -11.77
N PRO A 73 -2.74 -7.54 -13.10
CA PRO A 73 -2.25 -8.64 -13.93
C PRO A 73 -0.84 -9.11 -13.55
N SER A 74 -0.04 -8.21 -12.98
CA SER A 74 1.33 -8.54 -12.57
C SER A 74 1.41 -9.23 -11.20
N GLY A 75 0.28 -9.32 -10.48
CA GLY A 75 0.23 -9.98 -9.18
C GLY A 75 0.69 -9.13 -8.01
N PHE A 76 0.98 -7.85 -8.22
CA PHE A 76 1.41 -6.94 -7.15
C PHE A 76 0.24 -6.30 -6.40
N PHE A 77 -0.96 -6.38 -6.93
CA PHE A 77 -2.15 -5.83 -6.30
C PHE A 77 -3.27 -6.89 -6.36
N PRO A 78 -4.08 -7.04 -5.30
CA PRO A 78 -5.14 -8.05 -5.29
C PRO A 78 -6.17 -7.83 -6.40
N ASP A 79 -6.58 -8.91 -7.04
CA ASP A 79 -7.64 -8.89 -8.03
C ASP A 79 -9.00 -8.90 -7.32
N ASP A 80 -9.31 -7.79 -6.67
CA ASP A 80 -10.53 -7.61 -5.89
C ASP A 80 -11.13 -6.26 -6.26
N ASN A 81 -12.29 -6.30 -6.89
CA ASN A 81 -12.93 -5.09 -7.40
C ASN A 81 -13.32 -4.12 -6.28
N GLU A 82 -13.71 -4.62 -5.12
CA GLU A 82 -14.07 -3.77 -3.98
C GLU A 82 -12.86 -3.00 -3.46
N ILE A 83 -11.73 -3.69 -3.32
CA ILE A 83 -10.48 -3.06 -2.90
C ILE A 83 -10.04 -2.04 -3.94
N LEU A 84 -10.07 -2.42 -5.21
CA LEU A 84 -9.70 -1.54 -6.30
C LEU A 84 -10.54 -0.26 -6.29
N GLN A 85 -11.84 -0.38 -6.13
CA GLN A 85 -12.74 0.77 -6.12
C GLN A 85 -12.47 1.70 -4.95
N ARG A 86 -12.20 1.16 -3.77
CA ARG A 86 -11.88 1.97 -2.60
C ARG A 86 -10.61 2.79 -2.82
N VAL A 87 -9.60 2.18 -3.40
CA VAL A 87 -8.32 2.86 -3.69
C VAL A 87 -8.52 3.89 -4.80
N MET A 88 -9.22 3.53 -5.86
CA MET A 88 -9.41 4.42 -7.01
C MET A 88 -10.31 5.62 -6.71
N ASN A 89 -11.15 5.52 -5.68
CA ASN A 89 -12.04 6.61 -5.29
C ASN A 89 -11.40 7.60 -4.31
N LEU A 90 -10.14 7.44 -3.99
CA LEU A 90 -9.41 8.38 -3.12
C LEU A 90 -9.08 9.71 -3.86
#